data_073f2301c56c70edc639ba9cf59fd2bb
#
_entry.id   073f2301c56c70edc639ba9cf59fd2bb
#
_cell.length_a   1.000
_cell.length_b   1.000
_cell.length_c   1.000
_cell.angle_alpha   90.00
_cell.angle_beta   90.00
_cell.angle_gamma   90.00
#
_symmetry.space_group_name_H-M   'P 1'
#
loop_
_entity.id
_entity.type
_entity.pdbx_description
1 polymer ?
#
loop_
_entity_poly.entity_id
_entity_poly.type
_entity_poly.pdbx_seq_one_letter_code
_entity_poly.pdbx_strand_id
1 'polypeptide(L)'
;MLFCKRFTRYSSGGMMLALLALSLLAIGHEAASVSPILTDEETFTSSEYYSSVESEINITPPPPAVPLDFVYHNYTALTDFLRNVSYHYPGLTHLYSIGQSVLKKELWVLAVSSTPDRHVAGKPEMKYVGNIHGNEPVSKEILLHLILHLVSGYGHDPVITLLLDHSRIHFLVSMNPDGFEKSSEGTCSNDKGRKNQKDYDLNRNFPDHFQHNHFPLQPETRAVIQWMSKVPFVLSAGLHGGALVASYPYENQISQPNHMLEREENPTPDDDVFRHLAAVYAKNHATMWMGKPCKPKSESFVGGIVNGAKWYTFVGGMQDYNYIFHGTMEITLEVSCCKHPMASTLRQHWLDNRKALILYMYEALRGVKGFVMDEESGLPVGGAQMSVKGRHREFNTTADGEYWRILLNGSYILQVSAEGYESYEEPFEVMGDEATVLNVTLRRLADYPSSFFQPAVNVGARTARTGSSGISLHFLLSAGLLLCSLLLLV
;
A
#
# COMPACT_ATOMS: atom_id res chain seq x y z
N MET A 1 -33.39 -6.09 -55.96
CA MET A 1 -32.72 -6.95 -56.96
C MET A 1 -31.68 -7.70 -56.18
N LEU A 2 -31.98 -8.92 -55.69
CA LEU A 2 -31.78 -10.24 -56.35
C LEU A 2 -30.29 -10.46 -56.70
N PHE A 3 -29.56 -11.44 -56.17
CA PHE A 3 -29.65 -12.90 -56.19
C PHE A 3 -28.62 -13.42 -55.17
N CYS A 4 -28.78 -14.21 -54.20
CA CYS A 4 -29.23 -15.62 -53.98
C CYS A 4 -28.59 -16.69 -54.91
N LYS A 5 -27.94 -17.67 -54.24
CA LYS A 5 -27.82 -19.10 -54.49
C LYS A 5 -26.40 -19.61 -54.19
N ARG A 6 -26.17 -20.64 -53.52
CA ARG A 6 -26.72 -21.95 -53.12
C ARG A 6 -25.63 -23.02 -53.21
N PHE A 7 -25.47 -23.83 -52.13
CA PHE A 7 -25.28 -25.27 -52.05
C PHE A 7 -24.10 -25.92 -52.80
N THR A 8 -23.34 -26.85 -52.20
CA THR A 8 -23.75 -28.25 -51.92
C THR A 8 -22.73 -28.98 -51.05
N ARG A 9 -23.29 -29.85 -50.24
CA ARG A 9 -22.80 -31.02 -49.48
C ARG A 9 -22.01 -32.04 -50.30
N TYR A 10 -21.18 -32.85 -49.60
CA TYR A 10 -21.10 -34.34 -49.57
C TYR A 10 -20.06 -34.67 -48.50
N SER A 11 -20.31 -35.36 -47.45
CA SER A 11 -20.80 -36.67 -47.00
C SER A 11 -19.78 -37.81 -47.09
N SER A 12 -19.72 -38.52 -45.97
CA SER A 12 -19.35 -39.90 -45.72
C SER A 12 -17.83 -40.23 -45.64
N GLY A 13 -17.32 -40.99 -44.72
CA GLY A 13 -17.86 -41.94 -43.75
C GLY A 13 -16.77 -42.97 -43.44
N GLY A 14 -16.87 -43.64 -42.31
CA GLY A 14 -16.12 -44.85 -42.00
C GLY A 14 -15.19 -44.67 -40.81
N MET A 15 -15.58 -44.97 -39.63
CA MET A 15 -15.83 -46.21 -38.93
C MET A 15 -14.55 -46.96 -38.46
N MET A 16 -14.40 -46.96 -37.11
CA MET A 16 -14.05 -48.07 -36.20
C MET A 16 -12.64 -48.69 -36.27
N LEU A 17 -11.90 -48.68 -35.18
CA LEU A 17 -11.73 -49.84 -34.28
C LEU A 17 -10.85 -49.50 -33.06
N ALA A 18 -11.33 -49.92 -31.92
CA ALA A 18 -10.66 -49.92 -30.63
C ALA A 18 -9.54 -50.97 -30.57
N LEU A 19 -8.52 -50.71 -29.78
CA LEU A 19 -7.78 -51.74 -29.07
C LEU A 19 -7.21 -51.17 -27.75
N LEU A 20 -7.68 -51.76 -26.67
CA LEU A 20 -7.10 -51.74 -25.33
C LEU A 20 -5.71 -52.40 -25.35
N ALA A 21 -4.75 -51.81 -24.66
CA ALA A 21 -3.73 -52.57 -23.97
C ALA A 21 -3.27 -51.84 -22.72
N LEU A 22 -3.45 -52.46 -21.58
CA LEU A 22 -2.85 -52.16 -20.27
C LEU A 22 -1.34 -52.23 -20.35
N SER A 23 -0.65 -51.34 -19.63
CA SER A 23 0.35 -51.78 -18.64
C SER A 23 1.04 -50.65 -17.95
N LEU A 24 0.95 -50.66 -16.62
CA LEU A 24 1.99 -50.42 -15.58
C LEU A 24 2.65 -49.04 -15.38
N LEU A 25 2.23 -48.47 -14.29
CA LEU A 25 3.01 -47.76 -13.25
C LEU A 25 4.47 -47.41 -13.57
N ALA A 26 4.72 -46.10 -13.66
CA ALA A 26 5.93 -45.51 -13.17
C ALA A 26 5.55 -44.14 -12.54
N ILE A 27 5.67 -44.07 -11.22
CA ILE A 27 5.54 -42.81 -10.44
C ILE A 27 6.80 -42.04 -10.72
N GLY A 28 6.71 -41.05 -11.62
CA GLY A 28 7.71 -40.03 -11.81
C GLY A 28 7.23 -38.74 -11.13
N HIS A 29 7.95 -38.28 -10.12
CA HIS A 29 7.78 -36.95 -9.61
C HIS A 29 8.14 -35.94 -10.74
N GLU A 30 7.15 -35.35 -11.35
CA GLU A 30 7.34 -34.12 -12.11
C GLU A 30 7.43 -32.95 -11.13
N ALA A 31 8.65 -32.44 -11.00
CA ALA A 31 8.87 -31.10 -10.49
C ALA A 31 8.16 -30.14 -11.46
N ALA A 32 7.15 -29.43 -10.98
CA ALA A 32 6.51 -28.37 -11.71
C ALA A 32 7.56 -27.26 -11.95
N SER A 33 8.14 -27.23 -13.14
CA SER A 33 8.90 -26.10 -13.62
C SER A 33 7.94 -24.93 -13.81
N VAL A 34 8.02 -23.94 -12.95
CA VAL A 34 7.38 -22.64 -13.18
C VAL A 34 8.17 -21.96 -14.30
N SER A 35 7.71 -22.10 -15.53
CA SER A 35 8.19 -21.29 -16.65
C SER A 35 7.69 -19.86 -16.45
N PRO A 36 8.56 -18.85 -16.57
CA PRO A 36 8.10 -17.47 -16.61
C PRO A 36 7.34 -17.27 -17.93
N ILE A 37 6.04 -17.00 -17.83
CA ILE A 37 5.28 -16.49 -18.97
C ILE A 37 5.66 -15.01 -19.10
N LEU A 38 6.68 -14.74 -19.91
CA LEU A 38 6.90 -13.43 -20.51
C LEU A 38 6.16 -13.45 -21.85
N THR A 39 4.96 -12.91 -21.89
CA THR A 39 4.28 -12.56 -23.13
C THR A 39 4.85 -11.22 -23.61
N ASP A 40 5.18 -11.15 -24.91
CA ASP A 40 5.56 -9.91 -25.58
C ASP A 40 4.43 -8.88 -25.45
N GLU A 41 4.55 -7.96 -24.50
CA GLU A 41 3.76 -6.73 -24.46
C GLU A 41 4.55 -5.64 -25.20
N GLU A 42 3.90 -4.99 -26.15
CA GLU A 42 4.42 -3.84 -26.88
C GLU A 42 4.93 -2.79 -25.87
N THR A 43 6.23 -2.53 -25.89
CA THR A 43 6.89 -1.53 -25.04
C THR A 43 6.50 -0.12 -25.51
N PHE A 44 5.50 0.47 -24.89
CA PHE A 44 5.30 1.90 -24.90
C PHE A 44 6.45 2.58 -24.14
N THR A 45 7.12 3.54 -24.75
CA THR A 45 8.19 4.26 -24.04
C THR A 45 7.61 5.22 -23.01
N SER A 46 8.19 5.24 -21.80
CA SER A 46 7.72 5.99 -20.64
C SER A 46 7.57 7.49 -20.84
N SER A 47 8.35 8.11 -21.73
CA SER A 47 8.27 9.54 -22.05
C SER A 47 7.00 9.91 -22.84
N GLU A 48 6.55 9.05 -23.73
CA GLU A 48 5.27 9.20 -24.43
C GLU A 48 4.11 8.95 -23.47
N TYR A 49 4.31 8.09 -22.49
CA TYR A 49 3.33 7.73 -21.50
C TYR A 49 3.00 8.88 -20.53
N TYR A 50 4.01 9.57 -19.92
CA TYR A 50 3.75 10.72 -19.03
C TYR A 50 3.13 11.92 -19.77
N SER A 51 3.54 12.19 -20.99
CA SER A 51 2.92 13.25 -21.81
C SER A 51 1.49 12.89 -22.21
N SER A 52 1.17 11.62 -22.43
CA SER A 52 -0.19 11.14 -22.66
C SER A 52 -1.02 11.15 -21.38
N VAL A 53 -0.46 10.68 -20.25
CA VAL A 53 -1.10 10.72 -18.92
C VAL A 53 -1.52 12.14 -18.54
N GLU A 54 -0.67 13.15 -18.77
CA GLU A 54 -1.04 14.55 -18.49
C GLU A 54 -2.22 15.04 -19.34
N SER A 55 -2.34 14.59 -20.59
CA SER A 55 -3.42 14.97 -21.50
C SER A 55 -4.70 14.15 -21.32
N GLU A 56 -4.60 12.90 -20.85
CA GLU A 56 -5.70 11.94 -20.76
C GLU A 56 -6.46 11.94 -19.43
N ILE A 57 -5.89 12.48 -18.34
CA ILE A 57 -6.57 12.60 -17.02
C ILE A 57 -7.90 13.41 -17.07
N ASN A 58 -8.27 13.95 -18.21
CA ASN A 58 -9.54 14.68 -18.40
C ASN A 58 -10.72 13.79 -18.83
N ILE A 59 -10.55 12.48 -18.96
CA ILE A 59 -11.65 11.57 -19.25
C ILE A 59 -12.61 11.56 -18.05
N THR A 60 -13.85 11.93 -18.29
CA THR A 60 -14.88 11.83 -17.27
C THR A 60 -15.31 10.36 -17.17
N PRO A 61 -15.05 9.70 -16.05
CA PRO A 61 -15.48 8.31 -15.89
C PRO A 61 -17.00 8.20 -16.00
N PRO A 62 -17.53 7.02 -16.33
CA PRO A 62 -18.97 6.80 -16.35
C PRO A 62 -19.56 7.10 -14.98
N PRO A 63 -20.86 7.42 -14.89
CA PRO A 63 -21.52 7.63 -13.61
C PRO A 63 -21.28 6.42 -12.69
N PRO A 64 -20.81 6.64 -11.44
CA PRO A 64 -20.52 5.55 -10.53
C PRO A 64 -21.80 4.80 -10.14
N ALA A 65 -21.68 3.47 -9.93
CA ALA A 65 -22.79 2.65 -9.44
C ALA A 65 -23.24 3.02 -8.01
N VAL A 66 -22.35 3.67 -7.24
CA VAL A 66 -22.61 4.12 -5.87
C VAL A 66 -22.62 5.64 -5.85
N PRO A 67 -23.71 6.29 -5.43
CA PRO A 67 -23.76 7.75 -5.31
C PRO A 67 -22.90 8.21 -4.12
N LEU A 68 -22.26 9.36 -4.27
CA LEU A 68 -21.52 10.04 -3.20
C LEU A 68 -21.72 11.55 -3.32
N ASP A 69 -22.28 12.13 -2.28
CA ASP A 69 -22.50 13.58 -2.19
C ASP A 69 -21.28 14.29 -1.58
N PHE A 70 -21.12 15.58 -1.85
CA PHE A 70 -20.13 16.43 -1.22
C PHE A 70 -20.59 16.93 0.16
N VAL A 71 -20.64 15.99 1.12
CA VAL A 71 -21.00 16.23 2.53
C VAL A 71 -19.98 15.55 3.44
N TYR A 72 -20.00 15.88 4.72
CA TYR A 72 -19.19 15.16 5.70
C TYR A 72 -19.90 13.88 6.17
N HIS A 73 -19.35 12.73 5.82
CA HIS A 73 -19.89 11.42 6.20
C HIS A 73 -19.51 11.09 7.64
N ASN A 74 -20.48 10.85 8.51
CA ASN A 74 -20.23 10.30 9.83
C ASN A 74 -19.74 8.84 9.75
N TYR A 75 -19.40 8.25 10.88
CA TYR A 75 -18.83 6.90 10.89
C TYR A 75 -19.76 5.84 10.26
N THR A 76 -21.07 5.92 10.49
CA THR A 76 -22.05 5.00 9.91
C THR A 76 -22.12 5.17 8.40
N ALA A 77 -22.29 6.39 7.92
CA ALA A 77 -22.37 6.69 6.49
C ALA A 77 -21.06 6.31 5.75
N LEU A 78 -19.89 6.55 6.38
CA LEU A 78 -18.60 6.09 5.86
C LEU A 78 -18.55 4.55 5.73
N THR A 79 -18.97 3.84 6.79
CA THR A 79 -18.97 2.38 6.80
C THR A 79 -19.90 1.81 5.72
N ASP A 80 -21.09 2.36 5.61
CA ASP A 80 -22.09 1.94 4.63
C ASP A 80 -21.63 2.23 3.20
N PHE A 81 -20.98 3.38 2.96
CA PHE A 81 -20.39 3.70 1.68
C PHE A 81 -19.29 2.69 1.29
N LEU A 82 -18.33 2.42 2.15
CA LEU A 82 -17.23 1.48 1.86
C LEU A 82 -17.75 0.06 1.59
N ARG A 83 -18.73 -0.40 2.35
CA ARG A 83 -19.40 -1.70 2.11
C ARG A 83 -20.13 -1.72 0.78
N ASN A 84 -20.81 -0.63 0.44
CA ASN A 84 -21.58 -0.50 -0.80
C ASN A 84 -20.63 -0.49 -2.03
N VAL A 85 -19.53 0.26 -1.96
CA VAL A 85 -18.48 0.23 -2.99
C VAL A 85 -17.91 -1.19 -3.15
N SER A 86 -17.57 -1.85 -2.03
CA SER A 86 -17.04 -3.22 -2.08
C SER A 86 -18.03 -4.23 -2.65
N TYR A 87 -19.32 -4.03 -2.41
CA TYR A 87 -20.37 -4.87 -2.97
C TYR A 87 -20.55 -4.68 -4.49
N HIS A 88 -20.47 -3.44 -4.99
CA HIS A 88 -20.69 -3.14 -6.41
C HIS A 88 -19.44 -3.36 -7.28
N TYR A 89 -18.25 -3.31 -6.68
CA TYR A 89 -16.96 -3.48 -7.38
C TYR A 89 -16.11 -4.61 -6.75
N PRO A 90 -16.65 -5.84 -6.60
CA PRO A 90 -15.98 -6.92 -5.87
C PRO A 90 -14.68 -7.39 -6.55
N GLY A 91 -14.54 -7.23 -7.86
CA GLY A 91 -13.32 -7.55 -8.61
C GLY A 91 -12.20 -6.51 -8.46
N LEU A 92 -12.52 -5.31 -7.97
CA LEU A 92 -11.57 -4.20 -7.84
C LEU A 92 -11.31 -3.80 -6.40
N THR A 93 -12.08 -4.30 -5.43
CA THR A 93 -12.03 -3.82 -4.05
C THR A 93 -12.02 -4.94 -3.04
N HIS A 94 -11.25 -4.73 -1.96
CA HIS A 94 -11.25 -5.60 -0.79
C HIS A 94 -11.35 -4.74 0.48
N LEU A 95 -12.47 -4.86 1.19
CA LEU A 95 -12.71 -4.13 2.43
C LEU A 95 -12.29 -4.98 3.63
N TYR A 96 -11.43 -4.43 4.49
CA TYR A 96 -10.98 -5.09 5.71
C TYR A 96 -10.75 -4.09 6.84
N SER A 97 -10.65 -4.58 8.07
CA SER A 97 -10.30 -3.77 9.24
C SER A 97 -8.88 -4.06 9.70
N ILE A 98 -8.14 -3.02 10.06
CA ILE A 98 -6.81 -3.15 10.66
C ILE A 98 -6.83 -3.13 12.19
N GLY A 99 -7.98 -2.86 12.80
CA GLY A 99 -8.16 -2.77 14.25
C GLY A 99 -9.31 -1.85 14.62
N GLN A 100 -9.34 -1.41 15.86
CA GLN A 100 -10.43 -0.59 16.39
C GLN A 100 -9.90 0.66 17.09
N SER A 101 -10.67 1.76 17.02
CA SER A 101 -10.46 2.97 17.80
C SER A 101 -10.70 2.74 19.30
N VAL A 102 -10.47 3.76 20.12
CA VAL A 102 -10.79 3.71 21.57
C VAL A 102 -12.26 3.37 21.82
N LEU A 103 -13.18 3.94 21.03
CA LEU A 103 -14.62 3.66 21.12
C LEU A 103 -15.09 2.43 20.33
N LYS A 104 -14.16 1.55 19.94
CA LYS A 104 -14.44 0.29 19.24
C LYS A 104 -15.04 0.45 17.85
N LYS A 105 -14.82 1.58 17.20
CA LYS A 105 -15.10 1.76 15.80
C LYS A 105 -14.03 1.06 14.97
N GLU A 106 -14.43 0.28 13.97
CA GLU A 106 -13.48 -0.38 13.06
C GLU A 106 -12.67 0.66 12.28
N LEU A 107 -11.39 0.42 12.15
CA LEU A 107 -10.50 1.18 11.29
C LEU A 107 -10.51 0.53 9.91
N TRP A 108 -11.47 0.96 9.10
CA TRP A 108 -11.71 0.38 7.79
C TRP A 108 -10.65 0.79 6.78
N VAL A 109 -10.13 -0.21 6.07
CA VAL A 109 -9.27 -0.04 4.89
C VAL A 109 -9.97 -0.64 3.69
N LEU A 110 -10.02 0.10 2.58
CA LEU A 110 -10.40 -0.42 1.29
C LEU A 110 -9.17 -0.53 0.41
N ALA A 111 -8.78 -1.75 0.02
CA ALA A 111 -7.79 -1.97 -1.01
C ALA A 111 -8.46 -1.90 -2.38
N VAL A 112 -7.81 -1.21 -3.33
CA VAL A 112 -8.28 -1.03 -4.71
C VAL A 112 -7.18 -1.47 -5.68
N SER A 113 -7.48 -2.41 -6.56
CA SER A 113 -6.56 -2.99 -7.55
C SER A 113 -7.34 -3.93 -8.47
N SER A 114 -6.77 -4.35 -9.60
CA SER A 114 -7.29 -5.49 -10.38
C SER A 114 -7.13 -6.85 -9.64
N THR A 115 -6.34 -6.88 -8.55
CA THR A 115 -6.15 -8.03 -7.65
C THR A 115 -6.21 -7.57 -6.19
N PRO A 116 -7.40 -7.14 -5.68
CA PRO A 116 -7.47 -6.37 -4.44
C PRO A 116 -7.33 -7.21 -3.17
N ASP A 117 -7.57 -8.51 -3.23
CA ASP A 117 -7.69 -9.43 -2.09
C ASP A 117 -6.36 -9.96 -1.55
N ARG A 118 -5.27 -9.86 -2.34
CA ARG A 118 -3.96 -10.40 -1.98
C ARG A 118 -2.82 -9.56 -2.52
N HIS A 119 -1.66 -9.72 -1.91
CA HIS A 119 -0.40 -9.25 -2.49
C HIS A 119 -0.06 -10.05 -3.75
N VAL A 120 0.42 -9.37 -4.78
CA VAL A 120 0.93 -9.99 -6.01
C VAL A 120 2.35 -9.49 -6.21
N ALA A 121 3.29 -10.41 -6.24
CA ALA A 121 4.70 -10.10 -6.46
C ALA A 121 4.89 -9.30 -7.76
N GLY A 122 5.70 -8.25 -7.68
CA GLY A 122 5.91 -7.31 -8.79
C GLY A 122 4.87 -6.16 -8.85
N LYS A 123 3.85 -6.14 -7.97
CA LYS A 123 2.94 -5.01 -7.79
C LYS A 123 3.25 -4.27 -6.49
N PRO A 124 3.64 -2.97 -6.52
CA PRO A 124 3.90 -2.21 -5.32
C PRO A 124 2.61 -1.99 -4.51
N GLU A 125 2.76 -2.10 -3.19
CA GLU A 125 1.72 -1.76 -2.23
C GLU A 125 1.81 -0.28 -1.86
N MET A 126 0.69 0.43 -1.93
CA MET A 126 0.62 1.84 -1.60
C MET A 126 -0.50 2.12 -0.62
N LYS A 127 -0.38 3.21 0.15
CA LYS A 127 -1.48 3.62 1.03
C LYS A 127 -1.67 5.13 1.08
N TYR A 128 -2.93 5.51 1.27
CA TYR A 128 -3.34 6.83 1.74
C TYR A 128 -3.96 6.71 3.13
N VAL A 129 -3.54 7.59 4.03
CA VAL A 129 -4.10 7.69 5.38
C VAL A 129 -4.74 9.06 5.56
N GLY A 130 -6.05 9.10 5.74
CA GLY A 130 -6.79 10.33 6.00
C GLY A 130 -7.23 10.43 7.46
N ASN A 131 -7.52 11.66 7.88
CA ASN A 131 -8.19 11.96 9.14
C ASN A 131 -7.50 11.39 10.40
N ILE A 132 -6.15 11.41 10.43
CA ILE A 132 -5.37 11.11 11.65
C ILE A 132 -5.69 12.14 12.74
N HIS A 133 -5.90 13.41 12.36
CA HIS A 133 -6.56 14.41 13.18
C HIS A 133 -8.03 14.46 12.82
N GLY A 134 -8.91 14.14 13.76
CA GLY A 134 -10.34 14.03 13.49
C GLY A 134 -10.99 15.34 13.03
N ASN A 135 -10.41 16.50 13.38
CA ASN A 135 -10.88 17.82 12.94
C ASN A 135 -10.32 18.27 11.57
N GLU A 136 -9.70 17.37 10.81
CA GLU A 136 -9.17 17.61 9.46
C GLU A 136 -9.88 16.70 8.43
N PRO A 137 -11.23 16.75 8.32
CA PRO A 137 -12.01 15.75 7.59
C PRO A 137 -12.05 15.97 6.07
N VAL A 138 -11.52 17.07 5.52
CA VAL A 138 -11.36 17.22 4.06
C VAL A 138 -10.60 16.05 3.49
N SER A 139 -9.52 15.62 4.15
CA SER A 139 -8.71 14.45 3.82
C SER A 139 -9.56 13.19 3.62
N LYS A 140 -10.49 12.94 4.55
CA LYS A 140 -11.40 11.81 4.51
C LYS A 140 -12.32 11.87 3.28
N GLU A 141 -12.96 13.01 3.04
CA GLU A 141 -13.94 13.14 1.96
C GLU A 141 -13.31 13.05 0.58
N ILE A 142 -12.14 13.68 0.36
CA ILE A 142 -11.46 13.57 -0.95
C ILE A 142 -10.98 12.14 -1.24
N LEU A 143 -10.63 11.35 -0.21
CA LEU A 143 -10.29 9.94 -0.40
C LEU A 143 -11.50 9.08 -0.77
N LEU A 144 -12.71 9.37 -0.25
CA LEU A 144 -13.93 8.70 -0.70
C LEU A 144 -14.21 8.96 -2.19
N HIS A 145 -14.06 10.22 -2.62
CA HIS A 145 -14.21 10.58 -4.04
C HIS A 145 -13.11 9.97 -4.91
N LEU A 146 -11.88 9.84 -4.40
CA LEU A 146 -10.79 9.18 -5.12
C LEU A 146 -11.07 7.68 -5.31
N ILE A 147 -11.49 6.99 -4.26
CA ILE A 147 -11.89 5.57 -4.36
C ILE A 147 -12.94 5.40 -5.47
N LEU A 148 -13.99 6.22 -5.43
CA LEU A 148 -15.08 6.11 -6.39
C LEU A 148 -14.62 6.42 -7.82
N HIS A 149 -13.75 7.42 -7.98
CA HIS A 149 -13.16 7.79 -9.28
C HIS A 149 -12.31 6.65 -9.86
N LEU A 150 -11.51 5.97 -9.03
CA LEU A 150 -10.67 4.85 -9.46
C LEU A 150 -11.52 3.65 -9.89
N VAL A 151 -12.48 3.22 -9.07
CA VAL A 151 -13.28 2.03 -9.38
C VAL A 151 -14.24 2.23 -10.56
N SER A 152 -14.73 3.46 -10.76
CA SER A 152 -15.58 3.79 -11.93
C SER A 152 -14.79 4.08 -13.20
N GLY A 153 -13.51 4.49 -13.07
CA GLY A 153 -12.61 4.76 -14.19
C GLY A 153 -11.96 3.51 -14.78
N TYR A 154 -11.86 2.43 -14.00
CA TYR A 154 -11.21 1.20 -14.47
C TYR A 154 -11.90 0.62 -15.71
N GLY A 155 -11.12 0.27 -16.74
CA GLY A 155 -11.59 -0.19 -18.04
C GLY A 155 -12.13 0.92 -18.95
N HIS A 156 -12.16 2.19 -18.51
CA HIS A 156 -12.63 3.34 -19.26
C HIS A 156 -11.57 4.43 -19.41
N ASP A 157 -10.78 4.63 -18.36
CA ASP A 157 -9.66 5.57 -18.33
C ASP A 157 -8.35 4.75 -18.35
N PRO A 158 -7.51 4.90 -19.42
CA PRO A 158 -6.27 4.13 -19.55
C PRO A 158 -5.30 4.35 -18.38
N VAL A 159 -5.23 5.58 -17.87
CA VAL A 159 -4.38 5.94 -16.72
C VAL A 159 -4.81 5.18 -15.47
N ILE A 160 -6.10 5.20 -15.15
CA ILE A 160 -6.63 4.48 -13.98
C ILE A 160 -6.49 2.98 -14.15
N THR A 161 -6.77 2.47 -15.35
CA THR A 161 -6.68 1.03 -15.65
C THR A 161 -5.26 0.53 -15.42
N LEU A 162 -4.27 1.20 -16.03
CA LEU A 162 -2.87 0.84 -15.85
C LEU A 162 -2.43 0.94 -14.38
N LEU A 163 -2.81 2.00 -13.68
CA LEU A 163 -2.48 2.14 -12.26
C LEU A 163 -3.00 0.96 -11.42
N LEU A 164 -4.26 0.56 -11.62
CA LEU A 164 -4.86 -0.54 -10.85
C LEU A 164 -4.39 -1.93 -11.30
N ASP A 165 -3.95 -2.07 -12.55
CA ASP A 165 -3.36 -3.32 -13.03
C ASP A 165 -1.94 -3.53 -12.48
N HIS A 166 -1.17 -2.45 -12.26
CA HIS A 166 0.22 -2.53 -11.87
C HIS A 166 0.49 -2.17 -10.39
N SER A 167 -0.53 -1.84 -9.61
CA SER A 167 -0.37 -1.52 -8.19
C SER A 167 -1.55 -1.97 -7.34
N ARG A 168 -1.38 -1.93 -6.01
CA ARG A 168 -2.44 -2.15 -5.04
C ARG A 168 -2.47 -1.01 -4.04
N ILE A 169 -3.60 -0.29 -3.98
CA ILE A 169 -3.74 0.97 -3.25
C ILE A 169 -4.68 0.76 -2.07
N HIS A 170 -4.23 1.08 -0.89
CA HIS A 170 -4.98 0.93 0.35
C HIS A 170 -5.42 2.29 0.89
N PHE A 171 -6.69 2.42 1.18
CA PHE A 171 -7.30 3.65 1.71
C PHE A 171 -7.74 3.44 3.16
N LEU A 172 -6.92 3.91 4.13
CA LEU A 172 -7.38 4.12 5.50
C LEU A 172 -8.03 5.50 5.57
N VAL A 173 -9.31 5.56 5.24
CA VAL A 173 -10.03 6.82 5.00
C VAL A 173 -10.16 7.66 6.28
N SER A 174 -10.30 7.02 7.45
CA SER A 174 -10.35 7.71 8.75
C SER A 174 -9.60 6.93 9.81
N MET A 175 -8.41 7.41 10.17
CA MET A 175 -7.63 6.82 11.26
C MET A 175 -8.16 7.23 12.64
N ASN A 176 -8.84 8.39 12.75
CA ASN A 176 -9.38 8.91 14.01
C ASN A 176 -10.90 9.20 13.94
N PRO A 177 -11.73 8.15 13.78
CA PRO A 177 -13.17 8.33 13.68
C PRO A 177 -13.80 8.87 14.98
N ASP A 178 -13.18 8.66 16.14
CA ASP A 178 -13.66 9.17 17.43
C ASP A 178 -13.42 10.67 17.56
N GLY A 179 -12.27 11.17 17.07
CA GLY A 179 -11.97 12.59 17.04
C GLY A 179 -12.87 13.33 16.06
N PHE A 180 -13.11 12.74 14.89
CA PHE A 180 -14.01 13.35 13.88
C PHE A 180 -15.38 13.67 14.46
N GLU A 181 -16.01 12.76 15.18
CA GLU A 181 -17.34 12.95 15.76
C GLU A 181 -17.41 14.10 16.80
N LYS A 182 -16.26 14.54 17.31
CA LYS A 182 -16.17 15.70 18.22
C LYS A 182 -15.93 17.01 17.48
N SER A 183 -15.51 16.97 16.23
CA SER A 183 -15.20 18.14 15.44
C SER A 183 -16.46 18.87 14.97
N SER A 184 -16.33 20.08 14.48
CA SER A 184 -17.49 20.87 14.06
C SER A 184 -17.19 21.56 12.73
N GLU A 185 -18.09 21.42 11.78
CA GLU A 185 -18.03 22.10 10.48
C GLU A 185 -17.94 23.62 10.64
N GLY A 186 -17.24 24.28 9.74
CA GLY A 186 -17.00 25.71 9.74
C GLY A 186 -15.88 26.16 10.68
N THR A 187 -15.13 25.24 11.31
CA THR A 187 -14.05 25.57 12.25
C THR A 187 -12.67 25.39 11.63
N CYS A 188 -11.92 26.49 11.43
CA CYS A 188 -10.64 26.44 10.72
C CYS A 188 -9.40 26.36 11.62
N SER A 189 -9.50 26.63 12.93
CA SER A 189 -8.31 26.84 13.75
C SER A 189 -8.41 26.34 15.19
N ASN A 190 -9.45 25.58 15.56
CA ASN A 190 -9.53 24.97 16.88
C ASN A 190 -9.00 23.54 16.90
N ASP A 191 -8.68 23.03 18.09
CA ASP A 191 -8.17 21.67 18.28
C ASP A 191 -9.25 20.68 18.72
N LYS A 192 -10.53 21.10 18.77
CA LYS A 192 -11.63 20.21 19.13
C LYS A 192 -11.75 19.10 18.08
N GLY A 193 -11.59 17.86 18.52
CA GLY A 193 -11.62 16.69 17.66
C GLY A 193 -10.26 16.34 16.99
N ARG A 194 -9.19 17.13 17.21
CA ARG A 194 -7.85 16.80 16.71
C ARG A 194 -7.39 15.45 17.26
N LYS A 195 -7.44 15.29 18.55
CA LYS A 195 -6.94 14.12 19.28
C LYS A 195 -7.97 12.98 19.28
N ASN A 196 -7.52 11.76 19.63
CA ASN A 196 -8.39 10.61 19.78
C ASN A 196 -9.31 10.73 21.02
N GLN A 197 -10.08 9.70 21.32
CA GLN A 197 -11.01 9.70 22.47
C GLN A 197 -10.31 9.84 23.82
N LYS A 198 -9.05 9.40 23.94
CA LYS A 198 -8.25 9.50 25.17
C LYS A 198 -7.40 10.77 25.25
N ASP A 199 -7.63 11.73 24.37
CA ASP A 199 -6.92 13.01 24.31
C ASP A 199 -5.44 12.91 23.93
N TYR A 200 -5.07 11.89 23.13
CA TYR A 200 -3.75 11.78 22.52
C TYR A 200 -3.77 12.23 21.07
N ASP A 201 -2.78 13.04 20.68
CA ASP A 201 -2.51 13.35 19.29
C ASP A 201 -1.86 12.13 18.62
N LEU A 202 -2.56 11.53 17.65
CA LEU A 202 -2.10 10.30 17.01
C LEU A 202 -0.85 10.52 16.15
N ASN A 203 -0.66 11.74 15.62
CA ASN A 203 0.56 12.12 14.89
C ASN A 203 1.67 12.64 15.83
N ARG A 204 1.64 12.25 17.09
CA ARG A 204 2.67 12.39 18.13
C ARG A 204 2.84 11.09 18.90
N ASN A 205 2.31 9.98 18.37
CA ASN A 205 2.18 8.74 19.13
C ASN A 205 2.93 7.55 18.51
N PHE A 206 3.61 7.73 17.38
CA PHE A 206 4.46 6.69 16.80
C PHE A 206 5.81 6.61 17.53
N PRO A 207 6.50 5.45 17.50
CA PRO A 207 7.91 5.37 17.85
C PRO A 207 8.74 6.38 17.06
N ASP A 208 9.70 7.00 17.71
CA ASP A 208 10.53 8.05 17.09
C ASP A 208 12.01 7.64 17.12
N HIS A 209 12.73 7.93 16.05
CA HIS A 209 14.14 7.57 15.91
C HIS A 209 15.07 8.56 16.65
N PHE A 210 14.70 9.83 16.67
CA PHE A 210 15.55 10.90 17.19
C PHE A 210 15.39 11.08 18.71
N GLN A 211 14.19 10.79 19.22
CA GLN A 211 13.86 10.97 20.62
C GLN A 211 12.92 9.85 21.11
N HIS A 212 13.10 9.42 22.37
CA HIS A 212 12.20 8.45 22.95
C HIS A 212 10.79 9.03 23.12
N ASN A 213 9.79 8.37 22.53
CA ASN A 213 8.39 8.76 22.71
C ASN A 213 7.82 8.14 23.98
N HIS A 214 7.51 8.97 24.97
CA HIS A 214 7.01 8.55 26.28
C HIS A 214 5.49 8.34 26.35
N PHE A 215 4.75 8.71 25.30
CA PHE A 215 3.30 8.54 25.29
C PHE A 215 2.90 7.07 25.15
N PRO A 216 1.89 6.61 25.92
CA PRO A 216 1.37 5.26 25.77
C PRO A 216 0.75 5.07 24.37
N LEU A 217 1.17 4.00 23.71
CA LEU A 217 0.74 3.67 22.35
C LEU A 217 -0.79 3.49 22.29
N GLN A 218 -1.44 4.30 21.50
CA GLN A 218 -2.89 4.29 21.32
C GLN A 218 -3.34 3.14 20.42
N PRO A 219 -4.60 2.66 20.56
CA PRO A 219 -5.12 1.56 19.73
C PRO A 219 -5.03 1.84 18.24
N GLU A 220 -5.35 3.05 17.81
CA GLU A 220 -5.32 3.49 16.42
C GLU A 220 -3.88 3.45 15.86
N THR A 221 -2.93 3.99 16.61
CA THR A 221 -1.51 3.96 16.24
C THR A 221 -0.97 2.53 16.18
N ARG A 222 -1.32 1.71 17.17
CA ARG A 222 -0.94 0.29 17.20
C ARG A 222 -1.47 -0.46 16.00
N ALA A 223 -2.71 -0.19 15.59
CA ALA A 223 -3.32 -0.81 14.42
C ALA A 223 -2.54 -0.49 13.13
N VAL A 224 -2.15 0.77 12.94
CA VAL A 224 -1.32 1.18 11.79
C VAL A 224 0.06 0.53 11.83
N ILE A 225 0.73 0.50 12.99
CA ILE A 225 2.04 -0.17 13.17
C ILE A 225 1.95 -1.66 12.78
N GLN A 226 0.91 -2.36 13.27
CA GLN A 226 0.69 -3.77 12.94
C GLN A 226 0.33 -3.99 11.46
N TRP A 227 -0.34 -3.04 10.84
CA TRP A 227 -0.63 -3.05 9.42
C TRP A 227 0.63 -2.90 8.57
N MET A 228 1.49 -1.93 8.92
CA MET A 228 2.78 -1.71 8.30
C MET A 228 3.71 -2.93 8.36
N SER A 229 3.66 -3.72 9.43
CA SER A 229 4.47 -4.94 9.57
C SER A 229 3.98 -6.13 8.72
N LYS A 230 2.77 -6.04 8.14
CA LYS A 230 2.16 -7.13 7.35
C LYS A 230 2.13 -6.84 5.85
N VAL A 231 2.12 -5.58 5.46
CA VAL A 231 2.02 -5.16 4.07
C VAL A 231 3.28 -4.37 3.70
N PRO A 232 4.03 -4.78 2.68
CA PRO A 232 5.29 -4.14 2.28
C PRO A 232 5.02 -2.86 1.47
N PHE A 233 4.55 -1.82 2.14
CA PHE A 233 4.25 -0.55 1.48
C PHE A 233 5.51 0.11 0.90
N VAL A 234 5.43 0.51 -0.36
CA VAL A 234 6.49 1.22 -1.08
C VAL A 234 6.31 2.73 -0.98
N LEU A 235 5.07 3.20 -1.20
CA LEU A 235 4.70 4.62 -1.22
C LEU A 235 3.51 4.88 -0.31
N SER A 236 3.50 6.03 0.34
CA SER A 236 2.41 6.43 1.24
C SER A 236 2.25 7.95 1.27
N ALA A 237 1.05 8.43 1.63
CA ALA A 237 0.86 9.80 2.06
C ALA A 237 -0.17 9.89 3.19
N GLY A 238 0.17 10.70 4.21
CA GLY A 238 -0.75 11.15 5.25
C GLY A 238 -1.43 12.45 4.83
N LEU A 239 -2.77 12.49 4.82
CA LEU A 239 -3.53 13.66 4.41
C LEU A 239 -4.04 14.44 5.63
N HIS A 240 -3.71 15.70 5.68
CA HIS A 240 -3.96 16.65 6.76
C HIS A 240 -4.71 17.90 6.29
N GLY A 241 -4.98 18.83 7.20
CA GLY A 241 -5.57 20.12 6.91
C GLY A 241 -5.20 21.18 7.95
N GLY A 242 -5.18 22.45 7.52
CA GLY A 242 -4.76 23.61 8.30
C GLY A 242 -3.68 24.43 7.61
N ALA A 243 -3.09 23.86 6.56
CA ALA A 243 -2.14 24.49 5.65
C ALA A 243 -2.40 24.05 4.21
N LEU A 244 -1.60 24.50 3.26
CA LEU A 244 -1.60 24.07 1.87
C LEU A 244 -0.15 23.87 1.42
N VAL A 245 0.37 22.65 1.65
CA VAL A 245 1.78 22.31 1.41
C VAL A 245 1.98 20.80 1.42
N ALA A 246 2.95 20.30 0.67
CA ALA A 246 3.47 18.94 0.78
C ALA A 246 4.75 18.96 1.63
N SER A 247 4.67 18.39 2.84
CA SER A 247 5.80 18.26 3.76
C SER A 247 6.47 16.90 3.56
N TYR A 248 7.81 16.89 3.58
CA TYR A 248 8.61 15.68 3.41
C TYR A 248 9.62 15.49 4.56
N PRO A 249 10.05 14.25 4.84
CA PRO A 249 10.89 13.93 5.99
C PRO A 249 12.29 14.57 5.93
N TYR A 250 12.93 14.71 7.09
CA TYR A 250 12.40 14.30 8.38
C TYR A 250 11.57 15.41 9.03
N GLU A 251 10.60 15.02 9.88
CA GLU A 251 9.81 15.94 10.72
C GLU A 251 10.50 16.26 12.05
N ASN A 252 11.43 15.39 12.48
CA ASN A 252 12.16 15.56 13.72
C ASN A 252 13.68 15.57 13.48
N GLN A 253 14.44 15.92 14.52
CA GLN A 253 15.91 15.93 14.52
C GLN A 253 16.46 15.74 15.94
N ILE A 254 17.73 15.37 16.05
CA ILE A 254 18.41 15.33 17.34
C ILE A 254 18.51 16.77 17.87
N SER A 255 17.93 17.01 19.06
CA SER A 255 18.01 18.33 19.71
C SER A 255 19.46 18.69 19.99
N GLN A 256 19.94 19.76 19.37
CA GLN A 256 21.24 20.32 19.68
C GLN A 256 21.10 21.44 20.75
N PRO A 257 21.82 21.36 21.88
CA PRO A 257 21.65 22.31 22.98
C PRO A 257 21.89 23.78 22.63
N ASN A 258 22.61 24.06 21.54
CA ASN A 258 23.05 25.41 21.15
C ASN A 258 22.31 26.02 19.95
N HIS A 259 21.33 25.31 19.33
CA HIS A 259 20.62 25.77 18.13
C HIS A 259 19.11 25.98 18.39
N MET A 260 18.76 26.67 19.46
CA MET A 260 17.35 26.91 19.85
C MET A 260 16.55 27.86 18.96
N LEU A 261 17.12 28.50 17.96
CA LEU A 261 16.47 29.62 17.26
C LEU A 261 16.33 29.50 15.75
N GLU A 262 16.98 28.57 15.09
CA GLU A 262 16.86 28.40 13.64
C GLU A 262 16.25 27.04 13.30
N ARG A 263 15.13 27.08 12.58
CA ARG A 263 14.51 25.87 12.00
C ARG A 263 15.32 25.49 10.77
N GLU A 264 16.14 24.45 10.89
CA GLU A 264 16.97 23.95 9.82
C GLU A 264 16.35 22.72 9.16
N GLU A 265 16.68 22.48 7.90
CA GLU A 265 16.30 21.25 7.22
C GLU A 265 17.04 20.06 7.83
N ASN A 266 16.33 18.96 8.01
CA ASN A 266 16.92 17.68 8.35
C ASN A 266 16.69 16.70 7.18
N PRO A 267 17.61 16.66 6.19
CA PRO A 267 17.41 15.84 4.99
C PRO A 267 17.59 14.35 5.29
N THR A 268 16.81 13.52 4.63
CA THR A 268 16.98 12.07 4.64
C THR A 268 18.10 11.65 3.69
N PRO A 269 18.59 10.39 3.76
CA PRO A 269 19.48 9.83 2.73
C PRO A 269 18.87 9.78 1.31
N ASP A 270 17.54 9.91 1.20
CA ASP A 270 16.78 9.95 -0.05
C ASP A 270 16.09 11.32 -0.28
N ASP A 271 16.70 12.40 0.19
CA ASP A 271 16.13 13.76 0.14
C ASP A 271 15.74 14.19 -1.28
N ASP A 272 16.52 13.82 -2.29
CA ASP A 272 16.21 14.06 -3.69
C ASP A 272 14.88 13.40 -4.13
N VAL A 273 14.66 12.16 -3.72
CA VAL A 273 13.40 11.43 -4.00
C VAL A 273 12.24 12.09 -3.26
N PHE A 274 12.40 12.42 -1.99
CA PHE A 274 11.34 13.06 -1.21
C PHE A 274 10.96 14.45 -1.72
N ARG A 275 11.92 15.26 -2.12
CA ARG A 275 11.66 16.55 -2.77
C ARG A 275 10.93 16.38 -4.09
N HIS A 276 11.28 15.36 -4.88
CA HIS A 276 10.59 15.02 -6.11
C HIS A 276 9.14 14.62 -5.82
N LEU A 277 8.90 13.68 -4.91
CA LEU A 277 7.55 13.23 -4.53
C LEU A 277 6.66 14.38 -4.05
N ALA A 278 7.18 15.25 -3.18
CA ALA A 278 6.46 16.42 -2.72
C ALA A 278 6.18 17.41 -3.88
N ALA A 279 7.15 17.61 -4.78
CA ALA A 279 7.01 18.49 -5.92
C ALA A 279 6.02 17.94 -6.96
N VAL A 280 5.97 16.62 -7.20
CA VAL A 280 4.97 15.98 -8.07
C VAL A 280 3.57 16.30 -7.57
N TYR A 281 3.32 16.13 -6.28
CA TYR A 281 2.02 16.47 -5.71
C TYR A 281 1.73 17.98 -5.82
N ALA A 282 2.62 18.82 -5.32
CA ALA A 282 2.41 20.28 -5.26
C ALA A 282 2.19 20.89 -6.64
N LYS A 283 2.93 20.47 -7.66
CA LYS A 283 2.82 20.99 -9.05
C LYS A 283 1.51 20.58 -9.72
N ASN A 284 0.98 19.42 -9.39
CA ASN A 284 -0.26 18.89 -9.96
C ASN A 284 -1.52 19.24 -9.17
N HIS A 285 -1.36 19.80 -7.95
CA HIS A 285 -2.44 20.43 -7.21
C HIS A 285 -2.77 21.81 -7.81
N ALA A 286 -4.05 22.17 -7.87
CA ALA A 286 -4.49 23.38 -8.57
C ALA A 286 -3.77 24.67 -8.13
N THR A 287 -3.40 24.81 -6.85
CA THR A 287 -2.85 26.05 -6.28
C THR A 287 -1.68 25.88 -5.33
N MET A 288 -1.37 24.64 -4.86
CA MET A 288 -0.34 24.40 -3.83
C MET A 288 1.05 24.88 -4.29
N TRP A 289 1.39 24.65 -5.56
CA TRP A 289 2.65 25.07 -6.18
C TRP A 289 2.95 26.56 -6.07
N MET A 290 1.91 27.39 -5.91
CA MET A 290 2.07 28.84 -5.75
C MET A 290 2.70 29.20 -4.41
N GLY A 291 2.70 28.31 -3.44
CA GLY A 291 3.26 28.51 -2.10
C GLY A 291 2.64 29.64 -1.30
N LYS A 292 1.41 30.04 -1.66
CA LYS A 292 0.72 31.17 -1.01
C LYS A 292 0.35 30.85 0.44
N PRO A 293 0.52 31.81 1.37
CA PRO A 293 0.11 31.62 2.75
C PRO A 293 -1.41 31.51 2.88
N CYS A 294 -1.89 30.62 3.74
CA CYS A 294 -3.32 30.44 4.01
C CYS A 294 -3.99 31.65 4.68
N LYS A 295 -3.22 32.45 5.40
CA LYS A 295 -3.69 33.68 6.08
C LYS A 295 -2.60 34.76 5.93
N PRO A 296 -2.97 36.05 5.96
CA PRO A 296 -1.99 37.12 6.07
C PRO A 296 -1.04 36.87 7.25
N LYS A 297 0.27 36.92 7.01
CA LYS A 297 1.34 36.67 8.01
C LYS A 297 1.55 35.18 8.42
N SER A 298 0.85 34.19 7.83
CA SER A 298 1.23 32.80 7.97
C SER A 298 2.39 32.46 7.02
N GLU A 299 3.00 31.29 7.23
CA GLU A 299 4.14 30.83 6.43
C GLU A 299 3.76 30.67 4.95
N SER A 300 4.70 30.97 4.08
CA SER A 300 4.65 30.69 2.64
C SER A 300 5.65 29.57 2.32
N PHE A 301 5.29 28.69 1.39
CA PHE A 301 6.08 27.51 1.06
C PHE A 301 6.50 27.57 -0.41
N VAL A 302 7.75 27.90 -0.69
CA VAL A 302 8.25 28.02 -2.06
C VAL A 302 8.00 26.72 -2.85
N GLY A 303 7.28 26.82 -3.96
CA GLY A 303 6.91 25.65 -4.78
C GLY A 303 5.88 24.72 -4.12
N GLY A 304 5.30 25.12 -2.97
CA GLY A 304 4.31 24.32 -2.25
C GLY A 304 4.89 23.11 -1.50
N ILE A 305 6.20 23.10 -1.23
CA ILE A 305 6.89 22.00 -0.53
C ILE A 305 7.70 22.51 0.65
N VAL A 306 7.93 21.68 1.65
CA VAL A 306 8.77 22.01 2.81
C VAL A 306 9.34 20.75 3.47
N ASN A 307 10.61 20.81 3.94
CA ASN A 307 11.12 19.81 4.86
C ASN A 307 10.43 19.95 6.22
N GLY A 308 9.99 18.84 6.80
CA GLY A 308 9.20 18.85 8.03
C GLY A 308 9.91 19.54 9.21
N ALA A 309 11.19 19.22 9.44
CA ALA A 309 11.97 19.83 10.52
C ALA A 309 12.18 21.34 10.32
N LYS A 310 12.31 21.80 9.08
CA LYS A 310 12.37 23.22 8.74
C LYS A 310 11.06 23.93 9.01
N TRP A 311 9.93 23.24 8.82
CA TRP A 311 8.63 23.83 9.15
C TRP A 311 8.44 23.91 10.66
N TYR A 312 8.43 22.78 11.35
CA TYR A 312 8.49 22.67 12.83
C TYR A 312 8.79 21.23 13.24
N THR A 313 9.65 21.07 14.24
CA THR A 313 10.02 19.75 14.76
C THR A 313 9.02 19.23 15.77
N PHE A 314 8.78 17.90 15.72
CA PHE A 314 7.97 17.21 16.72
C PHE A 314 8.32 15.72 16.79
N VAL A 315 7.97 15.08 17.90
CA VAL A 315 8.24 13.68 18.19
C VAL A 315 7.05 12.82 17.81
N GLY A 316 7.29 11.65 17.23
CA GLY A 316 6.29 10.60 17.04
C GLY A 316 5.35 10.80 15.86
N GLY A 317 5.84 11.40 14.78
CA GLY A 317 5.13 11.53 13.50
C GLY A 317 5.03 10.21 12.74
N MET A 318 3.94 10.02 12.01
CA MET A 318 3.71 8.84 11.18
C MET A 318 4.66 8.80 9.97
N GLN A 319 4.93 9.95 9.35
CA GLN A 319 5.77 10.10 8.18
C GLN A 319 7.19 9.56 8.42
N ASP A 320 7.87 10.03 9.46
CA ASP A 320 9.21 9.59 9.82
C ASP A 320 9.21 8.11 10.23
N TYR A 321 8.19 7.67 10.98
CA TYR A 321 8.03 6.28 11.36
C TYR A 321 7.97 5.35 10.14
N ASN A 322 7.15 5.66 9.16
CA ASN A 322 6.97 4.83 7.98
C ASN A 322 8.26 4.70 7.16
N TYR A 323 8.98 5.79 6.97
CA TYR A 323 10.25 5.76 6.26
C TYR A 323 11.35 5.07 7.06
N ILE A 324 11.51 5.43 8.34
CA ILE A 324 12.63 4.94 9.15
C ILE A 324 12.48 3.46 9.51
N PHE A 325 11.30 3.00 9.87
CA PHE A 325 11.12 1.63 10.37
C PHE A 325 10.67 0.63 9.30
N HIS A 326 10.11 1.12 8.17
CA HIS A 326 9.58 0.25 7.12
C HIS A 326 10.13 0.53 5.72
N GLY A 327 10.94 1.57 5.53
CA GLY A 327 11.46 1.95 4.20
C GLY A 327 10.41 2.53 3.26
N THR A 328 9.18 2.72 3.74
CA THR A 328 8.07 3.28 2.96
C THR A 328 8.29 4.77 2.72
N MET A 329 8.30 5.21 1.46
CA MET A 329 8.39 6.63 1.12
C MET A 329 7.07 7.31 1.45
N GLU A 330 7.01 8.09 2.55
CA GLU A 330 5.81 8.82 2.94
C GLU A 330 6.05 10.32 3.00
N ILE A 331 5.07 11.09 2.49
CA ILE A 331 4.99 12.55 2.66
C ILE A 331 3.69 12.93 3.36
N THR A 332 3.65 14.11 3.97
CA THR A 332 2.46 14.69 4.59
C THR A 332 1.86 15.73 3.67
N LEU A 333 0.58 15.59 3.33
CA LEU A 333 -0.16 16.44 2.43
C LEU A 333 -1.16 17.29 3.22
N GLU A 334 -0.89 18.57 3.34
CA GLU A 334 -1.82 19.56 3.90
C GLU A 334 -2.72 20.07 2.76
N VAL A 335 -3.94 19.52 2.67
CA VAL A 335 -4.79 19.65 1.47
C VAL A 335 -5.82 20.78 1.55
N SER A 336 -5.90 21.48 2.68
CA SER A 336 -6.81 22.60 2.86
C SER A 336 -6.36 23.59 3.93
N CYS A 337 -6.47 24.88 3.64
CA CYS A 337 -6.14 25.95 4.59
C CYS A 337 -7.03 25.96 5.84
N CYS A 338 -8.26 25.51 5.73
CA CYS A 338 -9.21 25.38 6.86
C CYS A 338 -9.27 23.91 7.28
N LYS A 339 -9.14 23.65 8.58
CA LYS A 339 -9.14 22.29 9.10
C LYS A 339 -10.48 21.59 8.83
N HIS A 340 -11.59 22.21 9.15
CA HIS A 340 -12.93 21.67 8.94
C HIS A 340 -13.82 22.75 8.31
N PRO A 341 -13.65 23.02 6.99
CA PRO A 341 -14.43 24.03 6.29
C PRO A 341 -15.89 23.62 6.13
N MET A 342 -16.73 24.52 5.58
CA MET A 342 -18.11 24.19 5.22
C MET A 342 -18.15 23.12 4.11
N ALA A 343 -19.05 22.16 4.19
CA ALA A 343 -19.21 21.07 3.22
C ALA A 343 -19.39 21.57 1.78
N SER A 344 -19.99 22.75 1.60
CA SER A 344 -20.13 23.39 0.28
C SER A 344 -18.81 23.62 -0.46
N THR A 345 -17.63 23.55 0.22
CA THR A 345 -16.30 23.69 -0.38
C THR A 345 -15.67 22.34 -0.78
N LEU A 346 -16.22 21.21 -0.36
CA LEU A 346 -15.63 19.88 -0.57
C LEU A 346 -15.46 19.54 -2.06
N ARG A 347 -16.43 19.94 -2.90
CA ARG A 347 -16.30 19.75 -4.35
C ARG A 347 -15.06 20.43 -4.91
N GLN A 348 -14.76 21.65 -4.46
CA GLN A 348 -13.57 22.36 -4.91
C GLN A 348 -12.31 21.68 -4.40
N HIS A 349 -12.26 21.26 -3.13
CA HIS A 349 -11.13 20.50 -2.60
C HIS A 349 -10.87 19.20 -3.38
N TRP A 350 -11.92 18.48 -3.78
CA TRP A 350 -11.77 17.32 -4.66
C TRP A 350 -11.16 17.69 -6.01
N LEU A 351 -11.68 18.71 -6.68
CA LEU A 351 -11.19 19.16 -7.98
C LEU A 351 -9.73 19.65 -7.90
N ASP A 352 -9.35 20.33 -6.81
CA ASP A 352 -8.00 20.85 -6.61
C ASP A 352 -6.97 19.74 -6.40
N ASN A 353 -7.36 18.64 -5.75
CA ASN A 353 -6.46 17.55 -5.34
C ASN A 353 -6.46 16.34 -6.30
N ARG A 354 -7.53 16.12 -7.06
CA ARG A 354 -7.75 14.88 -7.85
C ARG A 354 -6.54 14.48 -8.69
N LYS A 355 -6.07 15.39 -9.54
CA LYS A 355 -4.93 15.13 -10.43
C LYS A 355 -3.67 14.81 -9.65
N ALA A 356 -3.38 15.58 -8.61
CA ALA A 356 -2.20 15.41 -7.77
C ALA A 356 -2.19 14.04 -7.06
N LEU A 357 -3.34 13.61 -6.51
CA LEU A 357 -3.48 12.32 -5.86
C LEU A 357 -3.23 11.15 -6.83
N ILE A 358 -3.74 11.23 -8.06
CA ILE A 358 -3.55 10.17 -9.06
C ILE A 358 -2.08 10.11 -9.48
N LEU A 359 -1.47 11.23 -9.87
CA LEU A 359 -0.09 11.25 -10.35
C LEU A 359 0.92 10.89 -9.24
N TYR A 360 0.64 11.22 -7.99
CA TYR A 360 1.47 10.79 -6.87
C TYR A 360 1.54 9.25 -6.74
N MET A 361 0.43 8.55 -7.00
CA MET A 361 0.42 7.08 -6.97
C MET A 361 1.30 6.45 -8.04
N TYR A 362 1.45 7.07 -9.21
CA TYR A 362 2.34 6.59 -10.26
C TYR A 362 3.81 6.55 -9.86
N GLU A 363 4.22 7.38 -8.92
CA GLU A 363 5.60 7.40 -8.43
C GLU A 363 6.03 6.08 -7.77
N ALA A 364 5.10 5.23 -7.36
CA ALA A 364 5.40 3.90 -6.86
C ALA A 364 5.89 2.93 -7.95
N LEU A 365 5.64 3.24 -9.22
CA LEU A 365 5.99 2.37 -10.35
C LEU A 365 7.43 2.58 -10.84
N ARG A 366 8.13 3.63 -10.36
CA ARG A 366 9.52 3.96 -10.77
C ARG A 366 10.58 3.41 -9.82
N GLY A 367 11.84 3.52 -10.25
CA GLY A 367 13.02 3.15 -9.46
C GLY A 367 13.57 1.78 -9.80
N VAL A 368 13.74 0.90 -8.82
CA VAL A 368 14.25 -0.47 -9.00
C VAL A 368 13.39 -1.46 -8.23
N LYS A 369 13.16 -2.62 -8.83
CA LYS A 369 12.44 -3.76 -8.23
C LYS A 369 13.07 -5.07 -8.64
N GLY A 370 12.81 -6.11 -7.88
CA GLY A 370 13.27 -7.46 -8.23
C GLY A 370 13.13 -8.44 -7.09
N PHE A 371 13.83 -9.55 -7.26
CA PHE A 371 13.87 -10.63 -6.29
C PHE A 371 15.31 -10.96 -5.91
N VAL A 372 15.53 -11.33 -4.65
CA VAL A 372 16.77 -11.92 -4.17
C VAL A 372 16.55 -13.41 -3.99
N MET A 373 17.35 -14.21 -4.69
CA MET A 373 17.21 -15.67 -4.78
C MET A 373 18.51 -16.35 -4.36
N ASP A 374 18.41 -17.53 -3.81
CA ASP A 374 19.53 -18.41 -3.52
C ASP A 374 20.02 -19.10 -4.81
N GLU A 375 21.33 -19.05 -5.09
CA GLU A 375 21.93 -19.56 -6.33
C GLU A 375 21.73 -21.07 -6.52
N GLU A 376 21.80 -21.85 -5.44
CA GLU A 376 21.78 -23.32 -5.54
C GLU A 376 20.36 -23.87 -5.60
N SER A 377 19.45 -23.33 -4.78
CA SER A 377 18.10 -23.85 -4.65
C SER A 377 17.08 -23.13 -5.50
N GLY A 378 17.38 -21.90 -5.97
CA GLY A 378 16.42 -21.03 -6.62
C GLY A 378 15.29 -20.56 -5.68
N LEU A 379 15.43 -20.74 -4.36
CA LEU A 379 14.45 -20.30 -3.39
C LEU A 379 14.65 -18.80 -3.04
N PRO A 380 13.57 -18.08 -2.67
CA PRO A 380 13.67 -16.68 -2.27
C PRO A 380 14.49 -16.52 -0.99
N VAL A 381 15.29 -15.45 -0.92
CA VAL A 381 16.04 -15.02 0.27
C VAL A 381 15.24 -13.89 0.95
N GLY A 382 14.39 -14.27 1.90
CA GLY A 382 13.60 -13.33 2.68
C GLY A 382 14.42 -12.64 3.76
N GLY A 383 14.18 -11.34 3.97
CA GLY A 383 14.87 -10.54 4.97
C GLY A 383 16.30 -10.16 4.58
N ALA A 384 16.73 -10.37 3.34
CA ALA A 384 18.00 -9.86 2.86
C ALA A 384 18.07 -8.35 3.03
N GLN A 385 19.15 -7.87 3.62
CA GLN A 385 19.39 -6.45 3.86
C GLN A 385 19.94 -5.82 2.57
N MET A 386 19.31 -4.76 2.15
CA MET A 386 19.62 -4.06 0.91
C MET A 386 19.91 -2.58 1.16
N SER A 387 20.79 -2.00 0.37
CA SER A 387 21.01 -0.54 0.35
C SER A 387 21.44 -0.10 -1.05
N VAL A 388 21.25 1.19 -1.33
CA VAL A 388 21.84 1.83 -2.50
C VAL A 388 23.10 2.55 -2.02
N LYS A 389 24.23 2.25 -2.64
CA LYS A 389 25.56 2.79 -2.26
C LYS A 389 25.53 4.34 -2.23
N GLY A 390 25.98 4.90 -1.10
CA GLY A 390 25.93 6.34 -0.85
C GLY A 390 24.62 6.84 -0.23
N ARG A 391 23.57 6.00 -0.16
CA ARG A 391 22.35 6.26 0.59
C ARG A 391 22.35 5.41 1.85
N HIS A 392 22.70 5.98 2.98
CA HIS A 392 22.85 5.27 4.26
C HIS A 392 21.48 4.89 4.86
N ARG A 393 20.65 4.21 4.05
CA ARG A 393 19.36 3.69 4.46
C ARG A 393 19.17 2.28 3.93
N GLU A 394 19.03 1.36 4.87
CA GLU A 394 18.77 -0.04 4.58
C GLU A 394 17.26 -0.32 4.47
N PHE A 395 16.91 -1.27 3.64
CA PHE A 395 15.58 -1.85 3.49
C PHE A 395 15.74 -3.36 3.29
N ASN A 396 14.70 -4.14 3.51
CA ASN A 396 14.80 -5.59 3.47
C ASN A 396 13.88 -6.16 2.40
N THR A 397 14.27 -7.33 1.87
CA THR A 397 13.36 -8.12 1.05
C THR A 397 12.18 -8.63 1.87
N THR A 398 11.03 -8.83 1.22
CA THR A 398 9.89 -9.55 1.79
C THR A 398 10.25 -11.01 2.06
N ALA A 399 9.34 -11.78 2.71
CA ALA A 399 9.53 -13.22 2.90
C ALA A 399 9.68 -13.98 1.56
N ASP A 400 9.13 -13.43 0.48
CA ASP A 400 9.21 -13.98 -0.88
C ASP A 400 10.41 -13.45 -1.67
N GLY A 401 11.38 -12.82 -1.00
CA GLY A 401 12.59 -12.27 -1.61
C GLY A 401 12.38 -11.00 -2.43
N GLU A 402 11.16 -10.48 -2.51
CA GLU A 402 10.81 -9.31 -3.30
C GLU A 402 11.32 -8.02 -2.67
N TYR A 403 11.71 -7.05 -3.51
CA TYR A 403 12.08 -5.71 -3.07
C TYR A 403 11.66 -4.62 -4.05
N TRP A 404 11.47 -3.42 -3.53
CA TRP A 404 11.19 -2.20 -4.27
C TRP A 404 11.97 -1.02 -3.66
N ARG A 405 12.50 -0.15 -4.52
CA ARG A 405 13.04 1.13 -4.08
C ARG A 405 12.74 2.21 -5.11
N ILE A 406 12.01 3.23 -4.69
CA ILE A 406 11.78 4.42 -5.53
C ILE A 406 13.09 5.17 -5.64
N LEU A 407 13.53 5.42 -6.88
CA LEU A 407 14.75 6.18 -7.22
C LEU A 407 14.46 7.06 -8.44
N LEU A 408 15.16 8.16 -8.53
CA LEU A 408 15.13 9.02 -9.72
C LEU A 408 16.07 8.50 -10.81
N ASN A 409 15.97 9.06 -12.01
CA ASN A 409 16.85 8.69 -13.12
C ASN A 409 18.31 8.91 -12.75
N GLY A 410 19.15 7.89 -12.98
CA GLY A 410 20.56 7.92 -12.62
C GLY A 410 21.21 6.55 -12.59
N SER A 411 22.52 6.54 -12.37
CA SER A 411 23.31 5.31 -12.22
C SER A 411 23.57 5.06 -10.74
N TYR A 412 23.35 3.82 -10.30
CA TYR A 412 23.38 3.41 -8.91
C TYR A 412 24.15 2.10 -8.75
N ILE A 413 24.49 1.75 -7.51
CA ILE A 413 25.01 0.44 -7.13
C ILE A 413 24.10 -0.10 -6.02
N LEU A 414 23.47 -1.24 -6.27
CA LEU A 414 22.73 -1.99 -5.28
C LEU A 414 23.71 -2.81 -4.45
N GLN A 415 23.56 -2.77 -3.13
CA GLN A 415 24.31 -3.59 -2.18
C GLN A 415 23.33 -4.53 -1.50
N VAL A 416 23.65 -5.82 -1.45
CA VAL A 416 22.81 -6.87 -0.86
C VAL A 416 23.64 -7.73 0.08
N SER A 417 23.12 -7.98 1.27
CA SER A 417 23.72 -8.90 2.25
C SER A 417 22.63 -9.74 2.93
N ALA A 418 22.94 -11.00 3.19
CA ALA A 418 22.09 -11.88 3.97
C ALA A 418 22.95 -12.83 4.79
N GLU A 419 22.42 -13.28 5.94
CA GLU A 419 23.13 -14.22 6.78
C GLU A 419 23.37 -15.55 6.06
N GLY A 420 24.60 -16.05 6.08
CA GLY A 420 24.99 -17.27 5.38
C GLY A 420 25.34 -17.10 3.91
N TYR A 421 25.30 -15.88 3.39
CA TYR A 421 25.59 -15.58 1.99
C TYR A 421 26.78 -14.62 1.83
N GLU A 422 27.43 -14.69 0.67
CA GLU A 422 28.40 -13.69 0.25
C GLU A 422 27.70 -12.36 -0.02
N SER A 423 28.34 -11.24 0.35
CA SER A 423 27.81 -9.91 0.02
C SER A 423 27.88 -9.67 -1.48
N TYR A 424 26.89 -8.99 -2.03
CA TYR A 424 26.75 -8.76 -3.46
C TYR A 424 26.62 -7.26 -3.76
N GLU A 425 27.27 -6.79 -4.82
CA GLU A 425 27.10 -5.44 -5.36
C GLU A 425 26.81 -5.52 -6.86
N GLU A 426 25.82 -4.76 -7.33
CA GLU A 426 25.46 -4.69 -8.75
C GLU A 426 25.22 -3.24 -9.19
N PRO A 427 25.93 -2.74 -10.22
CA PRO A 427 25.62 -1.46 -10.84
C PRO A 427 24.37 -1.58 -11.71
N PHE A 428 23.51 -0.58 -11.65
CA PHE A 428 22.30 -0.50 -12.47
C PHE A 428 21.94 0.94 -12.81
N GLU A 429 21.10 1.10 -13.80
CA GLU A 429 20.58 2.40 -14.23
C GLU A 429 19.06 2.45 -14.04
N VAL A 430 18.57 3.59 -13.60
CA VAL A 430 17.14 3.93 -13.60
C VAL A 430 16.93 4.95 -14.71
N MET A 431 16.07 4.61 -15.67
CA MET A 431 15.74 5.47 -16.81
C MET A 431 14.22 5.54 -17.01
N GLY A 432 13.70 6.74 -17.17
CA GLY A 432 12.27 6.96 -17.37
C GLY A 432 11.46 6.80 -16.08
N ASP A 433 10.23 6.37 -16.23
CA ASP A 433 9.21 6.37 -15.17
C ASP A 433 8.79 4.95 -14.76
N GLU A 434 9.39 3.93 -15.36
CA GLU A 434 9.20 2.53 -14.98
C GLU A 434 10.36 2.03 -14.11
N ALA A 435 10.06 1.09 -13.21
CA ALA A 435 11.09 0.51 -12.38
C ALA A 435 12.00 -0.42 -13.19
N THR A 436 13.31 -0.23 -13.08
CA THR A 436 14.31 -1.18 -13.55
C THR A 436 14.13 -2.51 -12.82
N VAL A 437 14.00 -3.60 -13.57
CA VAL A 437 13.94 -4.95 -12.99
C VAL A 437 15.35 -5.50 -12.80
N LEU A 438 15.74 -5.75 -11.55
CA LEU A 438 17.06 -6.25 -11.18
C LEU A 438 16.90 -7.43 -10.21
N ASN A 439 17.02 -8.65 -10.72
CA ASN A 439 17.00 -9.85 -9.89
C ASN A 439 18.43 -10.18 -9.43
N VAL A 440 18.58 -10.48 -8.16
CA VAL A 440 19.86 -10.78 -7.51
C VAL A 440 19.91 -12.26 -7.13
N THR A 441 21.03 -12.90 -7.40
CA THR A 441 21.29 -14.29 -7.01
C THR A 441 22.44 -14.30 -6.02
N LEU A 442 22.21 -14.80 -4.79
CA LEU A 442 23.20 -14.85 -3.73
C LEU A 442 23.85 -16.22 -3.64
N ARG A 443 25.19 -16.25 -3.54
CA ARG A 443 26.01 -17.44 -3.32
C ARG A 443 26.14 -17.71 -1.83
N ARG A 444 25.97 -18.97 -1.43
CA ARG A 444 26.17 -19.41 -0.05
C ARG A 444 27.65 -19.38 0.36
N LEU A 445 27.91 -19.02 1.62
CA LEU A 445 29.23 -19.15 2.22
C LEU A 445 29.58 -20.64 2.36
N ALA A 446 30.77 -21.04 1.90
CA ALA A 446 31.22 -22.45 1.87
C ALA A 446 31.21 -23.11 3.27
N ASP A 447 31.51 -22.36 4.33
CA ASP A 447 31.64 -22.86 5.70
C ASP A 447 30.35 -22.71 6.53
N TYR A 448 29.23 -22.30 5.89
CA TYR A 448 27.97 -22.09 6.60
C TYR A 448 27.14 -23.38 6.68
N PRO A 449 26.51 -23.71 7.83
CA PRO A 449 25.79 -24.98 8.00
C PRO A 449 24.67 -25.15 6.96
N SER A 450 24.70 -26.25 6.20
CA SER A 450 23.66 -26.53 5.18
C SER A 450 22.25 -26.62 5.73
N SER A 451 22.10 -26.93 7.03
CA SER A 451 20.80 -26.96 7.73
C SER A 451 20.12 -25.59 7.83
N PHE A 452 20.88 -24.50 7.72
CA PHE A 452 20.35 -23.13 7.73
C PHE A 452 19.52 -22.84 6.46
N PHE A 453 19.93 -23.39 5.32
CA PHE A 453 19.31 -23.15 4.01
C PHE A 453 18.11 -24.06 3.70
N GLN A 454 17.70 -24.90 4.65
CA GLN A 454 16.52 -25.74 4.44
C GLN A 454 15.25 -24.89 4.56
N PRO A 455 14.27 -25.06 3.64
CA PRO A 455 12.99 -24.38 3.77
C PRO A 455 12.38 -24.73 5.11
N ALA A 456 11.83 -23.76 5.82
CA ALA A 456 11.11 -23.99 7.07
C ALA A 456 10.02 -25.02 6.79
N VAL A 457 10.21 -26.25 7.26
CA VAL A 457 9.21 -27.30 7.14
C VAL A 457 8.01 -26.80 7.91
N ASN A 458 6.91 -26.56 7.18
CA ASN A 458 5.64 -26.21 7.78
C ASN A 458 5.26 -27.32 8.79
N VAL A 459 5.57 -27.11 10.08
CA VAL A 459 5.15 -28.00 11.17
C VAL A 459 3.66 -27.74 11.42
N GLY A 460 2.85 -28.00 10.41
CA GLY A 460 1.40 -27.89 10.40
C GLY A 460 0.68 -29.23 10.34
N ALA A 461 1.41 -30.36 10.43
CA ALA A 461 0.81 -31.67 10.62
C ALA A 461 1.41 -32.31 11.86
N ARG A 462 0.86 -32.01 13.03
CA ARG A 462 1.04 -32.87 14.21
C ARG A 462 0.39 -34.22 13.88
N THR A 463 1.14 -35.10 13.25
CA THR A 463 0.86 -36.54 13.35
C THR A 463 1.01 -36.91 14.82
N ALA A 464 -0.10 -37.23 15.45
CA ALA A 464 -0.10 -37.82 16.77
C ALA A 464 0.77 -39.10 16.70
N ARG A 465 1.99 -39.06 17.21
CA ARG A 465 2.74 -40.26 17.55
C ARG A 465 1.95 -40.96 18.64
N THR A 466 1.32 -42.06 18.29
CA THR A 466 0.81 -43.03 19.24
C THR A 466 1.98 -43.60 20.02
N GLY A 467 2.26 -43.04 21.17
CA GLY A 467 3.06 -43.68 22.22
C GLY A 467 2.20 -44.81 22.78
N SER A 468 2.60 -46.04 22.55
CA SER A 468 2.02 -47.22 23.20
C SER A 468 2.32 -47.16 24.69
N SER A 469 1.36 -46.73 25.48
CA SER A 469 1.24 -47.09 26.90
C SER A 469 -0.21 -47.50 27.11
N GLY A 470 -0.40 -48.79 27.41
CA GLY A 470 -1.70 -49.39 27.59
C GLY A 470 -2.53 -48.69 28.66
N ILE A 471 -3.69 -48.20 28.26
CA ILE A 471 -4.79 -47.90 29.16
C ILE A 471 -6.04 -48.54 28.57
N SER A 472 -6.58 -49.42 29.37
CA SER A 472 -7.74 -50.24 29.33
C SER A 472 -8.92 -49.70 28.51
N LEU A 473 -9.40 -50.57 27.60
CA LEU A 473 -10.60 -50.50 26.78
C LEU A 473 -11.87 -50.64 27.64
N HIS A 474 -12.26 -49.61 28.41
CA HIS A 474 -13.49 -49.66 29.21
C HIS A 474 -14.29 -48.32 29.27
N PHE A 475 -14.03 -47.34 28.41
CA PHE A 475 -14.77 -46.08 28.52
C PHE A 475 -15.36 -45.54 27.17
N LEU A 476 -15.64 -46.41 26.20
CA LEU A 476 -16.23 -46.00 24.90
C LEU A 476 -17.55 -46.68 24.54
N LEU A 477 -18.31 -47.18 25.51
CA LEU A 477 -19.64 -47.78 25.28
C LEU A 477 -20.81 -47.05 25.98
N SER A 478 -20.61 -45.88 26.57
CA SER A 478 -21.67 -45.12 27.25
C SER A 478 -22.05 -43.78 26.59
N ALA A 479 -21.43 -43.36 25.48
CA ALA A 479 -21.77 -42.13 24.78
C ALA A 479 -22.56 -42.32 23.48
N GLY A 480 -22.84 -43.54 23.08
CA GLY A 480 -23.59 -43.87 21.86
C GLY A 480 -25.10 -44.09 22.01
N LEU A 481 -25.62 -44.05 23.22
CA LEU A 481 -27.05 -44.42 23.51
C LEU A 481 -27.91 -43.21 23.99
N LEU A 482 -27.41 -42.00 23.97
CA LEU A 482 -28.18 -40.79 24.37
C LEU A 482 -28.54 -39.83 23.20
N LEU A 483 -28.25 -40.21 21.96
CA LEU A 483 -28.61 -39.40 20.78
C LEU A 483 -29.70 -40.00 19.90
N CYS A 484 -30.32 -41.10 20.29
CA CYS A 484 -31.40 -41.73 19.55
C CYS A 484 -32.80 -41.59 20.17
N SER A 485 -32.94 -40.82 21.26
CA SER A 485 -34.23 -40.67 21.97
C SER A 485 -34.87 -39.28 21.89
N LEU A 486 -34.39 -38.38 21.01
CA LEU A 486 -34.93 -37.02 20.88
C LEU A 486 -35.42 -36.66 19.47
N LEU A 487 -35.74 -37.65 18.64
CA LEU A 487 -36.32 -37.47 17.30
C LEU A 487 -37.65 -38.18 17.08
N LEU A 488 -38.41 -38.39 18.14
CA LEU A 488 -39.80 -38.89 18.06
C LEU A 488 -40.67 -38.25 19.12
N LEU A 489 -40.87 -36.93 19.03
CA LEU A 489 -42.00 -36.17 19.63
C LEU A 489 -41.83 -34.67 19.32
N VAL A 490 -42.28 -34.28 18.19
CA VAL A 490 -43.18 -33.18 17.77
C VAL A 490 -43.17 -33.12 16.25
#